data_2b5dbe65c713ec2d36bd164450b28869
#
_entry.id   2b5dbe65c713ec2d36bd164450b28869
#
_cell.length_a   1.000
_cell.length_b   1.000
_cell.length_c   1.000
_cell.angle_alpha   90.00
_cell.angle_beta   90.00
_cell.angle_gamma   90.00
#
_symmetry.space_group_name_H-M   'P 1'
#
loop_
_entity.id
_entity.type
_entity.pdbx_description
1 polymer ?
#
loop_
_entity_poly.entity_id
_entity_poly.type
_entity_poly.pdbx_seq_one_letter_code
_entity_poly.pdbx_strand_id
1 'polypeptide(L)'
;PGFDFTAFFARGGVLGTLFDKDSLPMLTIAGFGDHQVGMYLASGVLAALYRARETGIGDRVVVSLFHSAIWDVSLILQASQYGDPTTQYPLSRRTLPNPLVVAHKTKDGKWLQIAMPQYNRHYPIFMRAIGHPELAEDPRYYPQTNLQANIEEFYDFLVKEMASRTLDEWCKLMDANDLPYAVAQTWDQLLVDKQAWASGCFYEMEY
;
A
#
# COMPACT_ATOMS: atom_id res chain seq x y z
N PRO A 1 -8.14 -15.13 24.81
CA PRO A 1 -7.22 -15.74 23.86
C PRO A 1 -7.15 -14.86 22.60
N GLY A 2 -5.97 -14.43 22.20
CA GLY A 2 -5.76 -13.60 21.04
C GLY A 2 -5.01 -14.41 19.99
N PHE A 3 -5.63 -14.64 18.84
CA PHE A 3 -4.99 -15.13 17.65
C PHE A 3 -4.72 -13.97 16.70
N ASP A 4 -3.83 -14.16 15.75
CA ASP A 4 -3.50 -13.20 14.70
C ASP A 4 -4.79 -12.66 14.03
N PHE A 5 -5.67 -13.54 13.54
CA PHE A 5 -6.93 -13.17 12.90
C PHE A 5 -7.85 -12.31 13.77
N THR A 6 -7.88 -12.55 15.08
CA THR A 6 -8.80 -11.86 15.99
C THR A 6 -8.18 -10.63 16.66
N ALA A 7 -6.95 -10.74 17.16
CA ALA A 7 -6.32 -9.67 17.93
C ALA A 7 -5.63 -8.63 17.05
N PHE A 8 -4.90 -9.08 16.01
CA PHE A 8 -4.22 -8.17 15.08
C PHE A 8 -5.19 -7.67 14.02
N PHE A 9 -5.73 -8.57 13.20
CA PHE A 9 -6.55 -8.16 12.05
C PHE A 9 -7.89 -7.54 12.47
N ALA A 10 -8.73 -8.25 13.22
CA ALA A 10 -10.07 -7.77 13.50
C ALA A 10 -10.07 -6.66 14.56
N ARG A 11 -9.62 -6.97 15.78
CA ARG A 11 -9.67 -6.00 16.90
C ARG A 11 -8.68 -4.86 16.73
N GLY A 12 -7.54 -5.10 16.10
CA GLY A 12 -6.49 -4.11 15.82
C GLY A 12 -6.86 -3.09 14.73
N GLY A 13 -7.99 -3.26 14.05
CA GLY A 13 -8.50 -2.31 13.07
C GLY A 13 -8.01 -2.56 11.63
N VAL A 14 -7.05 -3.45 11.41
CA VAL A 14 -6.47 -3.74 10.09
C VAL A 14 -7.54 -4.25 9.13
N LEU A 15 -8.33 -5.24 9.57
CA LEU A 15 -9.40 -5.83 8.75
C LEU A 15 -10.57 -4.88 8.48
N GLY A 16 -10.82 -3.95 9.40
CA GLY A 16 -11.90 -2.96 9.27
C GLY A 16 -11.55 -1.73 8.44
N THR A 17 -10.27 -1.58 8.06
CA THR A 17 -9.79 -0.38 7.37
C THR A 17 -9.13 -0.66 6.01
N LEU A 18 -8.38 -1.75 5.87
CA LEU A 18 -7.59 -2.02 4.66
C LEU A 18 -8.40 -2.80 3.61
N PHE A 19 -9.49 -2.23 3.16
CA PHE A 19 -10.27 -2.73 2.02
C PHE A 19 -10.99 -1.56 1.32
N ASP A 20 -11.47 -1.81 0.11
CA ASP A 20 -12.24 -0.83 -0.63
C ASP A 20 -13.65 -0.73 -0.05
N LYS A 21 -14.14 0.47 0.21
CA LYS A 21 -15.50 0.69 0.65
C LYS A 21 -16.48 -0.01 -0.30
N ASP A 22 -17.51 -0.60 0.24
CA ASP A 22 -18.53 -1.35 -0.51
C ASP A 22 -18.04 -2.69 -1.10
N SER A 23 -16.85 -3.16 -0.67
CA SER A 23 -16.35 -4.50 -0.98
C SER A 23 -16.32 -5.40 0.26
N LEU A 24 -15.89 -6.65 0.08
CA LEU A 24 -15.65 -7.55 1.22
C LEU A 24 -14.29 -7.24 1.85
N PRO A 25 -14.17 -7.37 3.18
CA PRO A 25 -12.87 -7.34 3.84
C PRO A 25 -11.91 -8.36 3.22
N MET A 26 -10.62 -8.01 3.18
CA MET A 26 -9.59 -8.87 2.60
C MET A 26 -9.51 -10.22 3.33
N LEU A 27 -9.13 -11.26 2.61
CA LEU A 27 -8.73 -12.53 3.24
C LEU A 27 -7.41 -12.33 3.99
N THR A 28 -7.41 -12.72 5.25
CA THR A 28 -6.23 -12.59 6.11
C THR A 28 -5.23 -13.71 5.85
N ILE A 29 -3.95 -13.41 5.97
CA ILE A 29 -2.85 -14.38 5.87
C ILE A 29 -2.43 -14.77 7.28
N ALA A 30 -2.37 -16.07 7.57
CA ALA A 30 -1.94 -16.58 8.86
C ALA A 30 -0.49 -16.18 9.17
N GLY A 31 -0.23 -15.74 10.41
CA GLY A 31 1.10 -15.36 10.88
C GLY A 31 1.54 -13.94 10.49
N PHE A 32 0.76 -13.18 9.72
CA PHE A 32 1.16 -11.84 9.30
C PHE A 32 1.41 -10.91 10.49
N GLY A 33 0.47 -10.79 11.41
CA GLY A 33 0.61 -10.01 12.63
C GLY A 33 1.53 -10.68 13.66
N ASP A 34 1.58 -12.01 13.69
CA ASP A 34 2.51 -12.75 14.57
C ASP A 34 3.96 -12.42 14.23
N HIS A 35 4.32 -12.33 12.94
CA HIS A 35 5.66 -11.90 12.51
C HIS A 35 5.95 -10.45 12.91
N GLN A 36 4.98 -9.54 12.76
CA GLN A 36 5.12 -8.14 13.16
C GLN A 36 5.39 -8.03 14.67
N VAL A 37 4.57 -8.64 15.50
CA VAL A 37 4.75 -8.60 16.97
C VAL A 37 6.06 -9.26 17.40
N GLY A 38 6.51 -10.31 16.68
CA GLY A 38 7.80 -10.94 16.91
C GLY A 38 8.98 -10.00 16.71
N MET A 39 8.94 -9.17 15.68
CA MET A 39 9.96 -8.14 15.43
C MET A 39 9.94 -7.03 16.47
N TYR A 40 8.76 -6.58 16.92
CA TYR A 40 8.65 -5.60 18.01
C TYR A 40 9.18 -6.15 19.32
N LEU A 41 8.91 -7.43 19.62
CA LEU A 41 9.46 -8.10 20.80
C LEU A 41 10.99 -8.16 20.73
N ALA A 42 11.55 -8.59 19.62
CA ALA A 42 13.00 -8.66 19.43
C ALA A 42 13.67 -7.28 19.63
N SER A 43 13.11 -6.25 19.03
CA SER A 43 13.60 -4.87 19.14
C SER A 43 13.54 -4.39 20.60
N GLY A 44 12.42 -4.62 21.29
CA GLY A 44 12.26 -4.27 22.69
C GLY A 44 13.23 -5.01 23.62
N VAL A 45 13.44 -6.31 23.38
CA VAL A 45 14.42 -7.12 24.15
C VAL A 45 15.84 -6.59 23.96
N LEU A 46 16.23 -6.27 22.71
CA LEU A 46 17.56 -5.72 22.43
C LEU A 46 17.77 -4.37 23.13
N ALA A 47 16.77 -3.48 23.11
CA ALA A 47 16.83 -2.20 23.81
C ALA A 47 16.95 -2.38 25.34
N ALA A 48 16.17 -3.30 25.92
CA ALA A 48 16.23 -3.61 27.34
C ALA A 48 17.57 -4.23 27.76
N LEU A 49 18.13 -5.11 26.92
CA LEU A 49 19.46 -5.70 27.13
C LEU A 49 20.57 -4.66 27.07
N TYR A 50 20.51 -3.74 26.09
CA TYR A 50 21.47 -2.65 26.01
C TYR A 50 21.45 -1.79 27.26
N ARG A 51 20.26 -1.36 27.71
CA ARG A 51 20.09 -0.62 28.97
C ARG A 51 20.61 -1.40 30.17
N ALA A 52 20.29 -2.69 30.25
CA ALA A 52 20.77 -3.53 31.37
C ALA A 52 22.30 -3.65 31.44
N ARG A 53 22.96 -3.70 30.29
CA ARG A 53 24.44 -3.73 30.22
C ARG A 53 25.05 -2.42 30.71
N GLU A 54 24.45 -1.28 30.40
CA GLU A 54 24.94 0.05 30.80
C GLU A 54 24.64 0.38 32.26
N THR A 55 23.49 -0.04 32.77
CA THR A 55 22.99 0.40 34.08
C THR A 55 23.00 -0.70 35.16
N GLY A 56 23.15 -1.97 34.79
CA GLY A 56 22.94 -3.11 35.65
C GLY A 56 21.46 -3.41 36.00
N ILE A 57 20.51 -2.65 35.41
CA ILE A 57 19.09 -2.74 35.73
C ILE A 57 18.35 -3.38 34.55
N GLY A 58 17.78 -4.57 34.77
CA GLY A 58 16.90 -5.24 33.82
C GLY A 58 15.54 -4.55 33.69
N ASP A 59 14.80 -4.93 32.64
CA ASP A 59 13.44 -4.43 32.40
C ASP A 59 12.53 -5.53 31.84
N ARG A 60 11.23 -5.33 31.97
CA ARG A 60 10.22 -6.22 31.41
C ARG A 60 9.72 -5.67 30.07
N VAL A 61 9.95 -6.42 29.00
CA VAL A 61 9.40 -6.08 27.69
C VAL A 61 8.03 -6.75 27.50
N VAL A 62 7.04 -5.96 27.13
CA VAL A 62 5.68 -6.44 26.86
C VAL A 62 5.23 -5.94 25.50
N VAL A 63 4.83 -6.85 24.65
CA VAL A 63 4.21 -6.58 23.33
C VAL A 63 2.88 -7.33 23.24
N SER A 64 2.04 -6.93 22.30
CA SER A 64 0.82 -7.67 21.98
C SER A 64 0.44 -7.47 20.52
N LEU A 65 -0.24 -8.42 19.93
CA LEU A 65 -0.83 -8.34 18.57
C LEU A 65 -1.70 -7.08 18.42
N PHE A 66 -2.48 -6.75 19.44
CA PHE A 66 -3.35 -5.57 19.42
C PHE A 66 -2.55 -4.25 19.35
N HIS A 67 -1.51 -4.10 20.17
CA HIS A 67 -0.67 -2.91 20.14
C HIS A 67 0.11 -2.78 18.83
N SER A 68 0.60 -3.91 18.29
CA SER A 68 1.31 -3.93 17.02
C SER A 68 0.41 -3.47 15.88
N ALA A 69 -0.82 -3.99 15.82
CA ALA A 69 -1.78 -3.57 14.80
C ALA A 69 -2.12 -2.07 14.89
N ILE A 70 -2.34 -1.54 16.11
CA ILE A 70 -2.59 -0.10 16.30
C ILE A 70 -1.39 0.73 15.82
N TRP A 71 -0.17 0.27 16.08
CA TRP A 71 1.04 0.93 15.60
C TRP A 71 1.10 0.95 14.07
N ASP A 72 0.80 -0.18 13.41
CA ASP A 72 0.88 -0.31 11.95
C ASP A 72 -0.14 0.60 11.23
N VAL A 73 -1.30 0.87 11.82
CA VAL A 73 -2.30 1.80 11.28
C VAL A 73 -2.25 3.19 11.92
N SER A 74 -1.28 3.47 12.77
CA SER A 74 -1.26 4.65 13.65
C SER A 74 -1.28 5.98 12.92
N LEU A 75 -0.62 6.09 11.77
CA LEU A 75 -0.58 7.33 10.98
C LEU A 75 -1.99 7.81 10.62
N ILE A 76 -2.79 6.91 10.04
CA ILE A 76 -4.17 7.22 9.62
C ILE A 76 -5.10 7.30 10.82
N LEU A 77 -4.94 6.42 11.80
CA LEU A 77 -5.70 6.45 13.05
C LEU A 77 -5.53 7.79 13.78
N GLN A 78 -4.31 8.31 13.85
CA GLN A 78 -4.05 9.61 14.46
C GLN A 78 -4.68 10.74 13.64
N ALA A 79 -4.51 10.74 12.33
CA ALA A 79 -5.07 11.75 11.44
C ALA A 79 -6.60 11.78 11.46
N SER A 80 -7.26 10.63 11.60
CA SER A 80 -8.73 10.52 11.67
C SER A 80 -9.36 11.29 12.84
N GLN A 81 -8.59 11.55 13.90
CA GLN A 81 -9.06 12.31 15.07
C GLN A 81 -9.29 13.81 14.77
N TYR A 82 -8.74 14.30 13.68
CA TYR A 82 -8.91 15.70 13.25
C TYR A 82 -10.06 15.91 12.27
N GLY A 83 -10.86 14.87 12.00
CA GLY A 83 -12.10 14.96 11.23
C GLY A 83 -11.94 15.09 9.72
N ASP A 84 -10.75 14.84 9.17
CA ASP A 84 -10.54 14.82 7.73
C ASP A 84 -11.23 13.61 7.09
N PRO A 85 -12.20 13.80 6.16
CA PRO A 85 -12.91 12.71 5.50
C PRO A 85 -11.99 11.75 4.74
N THR A 86 -10.84 12.21 4.28
CA THR A 86 -9.86 11.37 3.54
C THR A 86 -9.14 10.36 4.44
N THR A 87 -9.31 10.47 5.75
CA THR A 87 -8.75 9.56 6.75
C THR A 87 -9.80 8.64 7.38
N GLN A 88 -11.06 8.73 6.94
CA GLN A 88 -12.17 7.91 7.45
C GLN A 88 -12.28 6.60 6.69
N TYR A 89 -11.38 5.68 6.96
CA TYR A 89 -11.35 4.35 6.36
C TYR A 89 -12.54 3.46 6.79
N PRO A 90 -12.99 2.53 5.93
CA PRO A 90 -12.50 2.24 4.59
C PRO A 90 -12.89 3.30 3.56
N LEU A 91 -11.98 3.60 2.64
CA LEU A 91 -12.20 4.55 1.55
C LEU A 91 -12.69 3.84 0.29
N SER A 92 -13.45 4.56 -0.56
CA SER A 92 -13.73 4.11 -1.91
C SER A 92 -12.63 4.57 -2.87
N ARG A 93 -12.07 3.65 -3.66
CA ARG A 93 -11.09 4.02 -4.68
C ARG A 93 -11.66 4.94 -5.76
N ARG A 94 -13.00 4.95 -5.93
CA ARG A 94 -13.70 5.83 -6.87
C ARG A 94 -13.67 7.30 -6.45
N THR A 95 -13.52 7.57 -5.16
CA THR A 95 -13.59 8.93 -4.59
C THR A 95 -12.29 9.36 -3.90
N LEU A 96 -11.21 8.61 -4.10
CA LEU A 96 -9.90 8.98 -3.56
C LEU A 96 -9.42 10.31 -4.15
N PRO A 97 -8.91 11.24 -3.33
CA PRO A 97 -8.42 12.54 -3.80
C PRO A 97 -7.30 12.46 -4.85
N ASN A 98 -6.61 11.33 -4.91
CA ASN A 98 -5.62 11.03 -5.94
C ASN A 98 -5.78 9.59 -6.43
N PRO A 99 -6.43 9.34 -7.57
CA PRO A 99 -6.60 7.98 -8.11
C PRO A 99 -5.34 7.42 -8.78
N LEU A 100 -4.25 8.20 -8.85
CA LEU A 100 -2.97 7.74 -9.38
C LEU A 100 -2.08 7.07 -8.31
N VAL A 101 -2.65 6.63 -7.19
CA VAL A 101 -1.95 5.91 -6.12
C VAL A 101 -2.61 4.58 -5.76
N VAL A 102 -3.33 3.98 -6.69
CA VAL A 102 -4.04 2.70 -6.48
C VAL A 102 -3.64 1.65 -7.50
N ALA A 103 -3.96 0.39 -7.19
CA ALA A 103 -3.77 -0.71 -8.11
C ALA A 103 -4.90 -0.78 -9.15
N HIS A 104 -4.53 -1.01 -10.39
CA HIS A 104 -5.45 -1.19 -11.51
C HIS A 104 -5.25 -2.53 -12.18
N LYS A 105 -6.34 -3.09 -12.72
CA LYS A 105 -6.33 -4.34 -13.47
C LYS A 105 -5.98 -4.06 -14.94
N THR A 106 -5.01 -4.81 -15.46
CA THR A 106 -4.56 -4.73 -16.85
C THR A 106 -5.40 -5.62 -17.77
N LYS A 107 -5.24 -5.46 -19.09
CA LYS A 107 -5.94 -6.24 -20.12
C LYS A 107 -5.79 -7.76 -19.95
N ASP A 108 -4.62 -8.21 -19.53
CA ASP A 108 -4.30 -9.63 -19.27
C ASP A 108 -4.65 -10.08 -17.85
N GLY A 109 -5.46 -9.30 -17.13
CA GLY A 109 -6.03 -9.67 -15.83
C GLY A 109 -5.08 -9.57 -14.65
N LYS A 110 -3.87 -9.05 -14.84
CA LYS A 110 -2.87 -8.82 -13.80
C LYS A 110 -3.10 -7.46 -13.13
N TRP A 111 -2.37 -7.20 -12.04
CA TRP A 111 -2.50 -5.96 -11.28
C TRP A 111 -1.22 -5.14 -11.30
N LEU A 112 -1.37 -3.86 -11.59
CA LEU A 112 -0.31 -2.87 -11.57
C LEU A 112 -0.64 -1.80 -10.52
N GLN A 113 0.21 -1.65 -9.51
CA GLN A 113 0.15 -0.54 -8.57
C GLN A 113 0.86 0.66 -9.20
N ILE A 114 0.13 1.73 -9.45
CA ILE A 114 0.74 3.02 -9.79
C ILE A 114 0.90 3.85 -8.51
N ALA A 115 1.97 4.66 -8.42
CA ALA A 115 2.32 5.38 -7.21
C ALA A 115 2.80 6.80 -7.50
N MET A 116 1.88 7.66 -7.92
CA MET A 116 2.13 9.06 -8.32
C MET A 116 1.56 10.05 -7.27
N PRO A 117 2.14 10.11 -6.04
CA PRO A 117 1.60 10.92 -4.95
C PRO A 117 1.65 12.43 -5.22
N GLN A 118 2.61 12.88 -6.03
CA GLN A 118 2.69 14.27 -6.48
C GLN A 118 1.83 14.45 -7.73
N TYR A 119 0.50 14.50 -7.58
CA TYR A 119 -0.45 14.51 -8.67
C TYR A 119 -0.11 15.56 -9.74
N ASN A 120 0.04 16.82 -9.36
CA ASN A 120 0.28 17.92 -10.31
C ASN A 120 1.59 17.77 -11.10
N ARG A 121 2.57 17.03 -10.58
CA ARG A 121 3.80 16.71 -11.31
C ARG A 121 3.60 15.57 -12.29
N HIS A 122 2.99 14.48 -11.85
CA HIS A 122 2.96 13.24 -12.62
C HIS A 122 1.77 13.15 -13.57
N TYR A 123 0.63 13.75 -13.21
CA TYR A 123 -0.59 13.68 -14.03
C TYR A 123 -0.38 14.13 -15.47
N PRO A 124 0.20 15.32 -15.77
CA PRO A 124 0.40 15.74 -17.16
C PRO A 124 1.35 14.82 -17.94
N ILE A 125 2.38 14.28 -17.26
CA ILE A 125 3.32 13.31 -17.87
C ILE A 125 2.57 12.02 -18.21
N PHE A 126 1.82 11.50 -17.25
CA PHE A 126 1.04 10.28 -17.42
C PHE A 126 0.02 10.40 -18.55
N MET A 127 -0.76 11.49 -18.61
CA MET A 127 -1.74 11.71 -19.67
C MET A 127 -1.07 11.72 -21.07
N ARG A 128 0.05 12.40 -21.22
CA ARG A 128 0.81 12.41 -22.49
C ARG A 128 1.34 11.01 -22.82
N ALA A 129 1.89 10.31 -21.83
CA ALA A 129 2.45 8.97 -22.02
C ALA A 129 1.42 7.95 -22.48
N ILE A 130 0.21 8.00 -21.95
CA ILE A 130 -0.87 7.07 -22.33
C ILE A 130 -1.56 7.43 -23.64
N GLY A 131 -1.24 8.59 -24.23
CA GLY A 131 -1.76 9.02 -25.54
C GLY A 131 -2.94 10.00 -25.47
N HIS A 132 -3.14 10.64 -24.32
CA HIS A 132 -4.18 11.65 -24.08
C HIS A 132 -3.60 13.03 -23.73
N PRO A 133 -2.75 13.64 -24.62
CA PRO A 133 -2.14 14.93 -24.35
C PRO A 133 -3.16 16.07 -24.14
N GLU A 134 -4.35 15.96 -24.70
CA GLU A 134 -5.45 16.90 -24.55
C GLU A 134 -5.99 16.95 -23.11
N LEU A 135 -5.84 15.86 -22.34
CA LEU A 135 -6.26 15.80 -20.96
C LEU A 135 -5.19 16.33 -19.99
N ALA A 136 -3.94 16.47 -20.43
CA ALA A 136 -2.82 16.80 -19.56
C ALA A 136 -2.99 18.13 -18.79
N GLU A 137 -3.74 19.06 -19.34
CA GLU A 137 -4.03 20.38 -18.74
C GLU A 137 -5.54 20.69 -18.72
N ASP A 138 -6.37 19.64 -18.84
CA ASP A 138 -7.83 19.80 -18.79
C ASP A 138 -8.25 20.33 -17.42
N PRO A 139 -8.94 21.49 -17.35
CA PRO A 139 -9.32 22.14 -16.11
C PRO A 139 -10.30 21.32 -15.24
N ARG A 140 -10.88 20.26 -15.75
CA ARG A 140 -11.70 19.32 -14.96
C ARG A 140 -10.85 18.45 -14.03
N TYR A 141 -9.62 18.13 -14.45
CA TYR A 141 -8.74 17.17 -13.78
C TYR A 141 -7.42 17.79 -13.30
N TYR A 142 -7.05 18.96 -13.80
CA TYR A 142 -5.80 19.63 -13.46
C TYR A 142 -6.01 21.12 -13.13
N PRO A 143 -5.39 21.67 -12.08
CA PRO A 143 -4.60 20.97 -11.04
C PRO A 143 -5.47 20.05 -10.16
N GLN A 144 -4.84 19.27 -9.25
CA GLN A 144 -5.51 18.31 -8.37
C GLN A 144 -6.73 18.90 -7.61
N THR A 145 -6.67 20.18 -7.25
CA THR A 145 -7.77 20.89 -6.57
C THR A 145 -9.10 20.88 -7.34
N ASN A 146 -9.02 20.72 -8.66
CA ASN A 146 -10.21 20.71 -9.53
C ASN A 146 -10.79 19.31 -9.70
N LEU A 147 -9.97 18.26 -9.39
CA LEU A 147 -10.33 16.87 -9.64
C LEU A 147 -11.56 16.42 -8.86
N GLN A 148 -11.76 16.92 -7.65
CA GLN A 148 -12.79 16.40 -6.72
C GLN A 148 -14.20 16.39 -7.32
N ALA A 149 -14.55 17.40 -8.14
CA ALA A 149 -15.86 17.46 -8.78
C ALA A 149 -16.08 16.42 -9.90
N ASN A 150 -14.99 15.87 -10.45
CA ASN A 150 -15.00 14.96 -11.59
C ASN A 150 -14.28 13.64 -11.27
N ILE A 151 -14.06 13.35 -10.00
CA ILE A 151 -13.20 12.25 -9.54
C ILE A 151 -13.72 10.88 -10.01
N GLU A 152 -15.01 10.63 -9.98
CA GLU A 152 -15.59 9.36 -10.39
C GLU A 152 -15.50 9.16 -11.91
N GLU A 153 -15.76 10.21 -12.71
CA GLU A 153 -15.59 10.18 -14.16
C GLU A 153 -14.13 9.88 -14.52
N PHE A 154 -13.19 10.54 -13.86
CA PHE A 154 -11.77 10.31 -14.08
C PHE A 154 -11.34 8.89 -13.65
N TYR A 155 -11.86 8.40 -12.52
CA TYR A 155 -11.57 7.03 -12.11
C TYR A 155 -12.09 6.00 -13.12
N ASP A 156 -13.31 6.17 -13.64
CA ASP A 156 -13.86 5.27 -14.67
C ASP A 156 -13.07 5.33 -15.99
N PHE A 157 -12.57 6.50 -16.36
CA PHE A 157 -11.62 6.66 -17.47
C PHE A 157 -10.34 5.85 -17.21
N LEU A 158 -9.73 6.01 -16.02
CA LEU A 158 -8.51 5.28 -15.66
C LEU A 158 -8.72 3.76 -15.71
N VAL A 159 -9.82 3.26 -15.17
CA VAL A 159 -10.13 1.82 -15.20
C VAL A 159 -10.16 1.29 -16.63
N LYS A 160 -10.79 2.00 -17.56
CA LYS A 160 -10.86 1.62 -18.98
C LYS A 160 -9.48 1.68 -19.63
N GLU A 161 -8.75 2.76 -19.36
CA GLU A 161 -7.43 2.96 -19.96
C GLU A 161 -6.44 1.89 -19.46
N MET A 162 -6.42 1.60 -18.16
CA MET A 162 -5.56 0.57 -17.58
C MET A 162 -5.89 -0.83 -18.11
N ALA A 163 -7.16 -1.10 -18.41
CA ALA A 163 -7.60 -2.37 -19.03
C ALA A 163 -7.31 -2.44 -20.55
N SER A 164 -6.79 -1.40 -21.19
CA SER A 164 -6.52 -1.37 -22.63
C SER A 164 -5.22 -2.06 -23.05
N ARG A 165 -4.23 -2.14 -22.15
CA ARG A 165 -2.90 -2.70 -22.40
C ARG A 165 -2.60 -3.85 -21.45
N THR A 166 -1.71 -4.75 -21.86
CA THR A 166 -1.15 -5.81 -21.02
C THR A 166 -0.19 -5.23 -19.97
N LEU A 167 0.11 -6.03 -18.95
CA LEU A 167 1.06 -5.63 -17.90
C LEU A 167 2.44 -5.26 -18.49
N ASP A 168 2.96 -6.07 -19.42
CA ASP A 168 4.26 -5.81 -20.06
C ASP A 168 4.28 -4.50 -20.86
N GLU A 169 3.20 -4.21 -21.59
CA GLU A 169 3.04 -2.94 -22.31
C GLU A 169 3.00 -1.74 -21.34
N TRP A 170 2.32 -1.89 -20.21
CA TRP A 170 2.30 -0.86 -19.17
C TRP A 170 3.67 -0.65 -18.54
N CYS A 171 4.39 -1.72 -18.18
CA CYS A 171 5.72 -1.61 -17.61
C CYS A 171 6.67 -0.83 -18.53
N LYS A 172 6.70 -1.20 -19.82
CA LYS A 172 7.50 -0.50 -20.83
C LYS A 172 7.14 0.98 -20.98
N LEU A 173 5.85 1.30 -20.95
CA LEU A 173 5.38 2.68 -21.03
C LEU A 173 5.78 3.49 -19.81
N MET A 174 5.61 2.93 -18.60
CA MET A 174 5.98 3.60 -17.36
C MET A 174 7.49 3.83 -17.27
N ASP A 175 8.29 2.82 -17.61
CA ASP A 175 9.77 2.92 -17.64
C ASP A 175 10.24 4.00 -18.62
N ALA A 176 9.65 4.04 -19.83
CA ALA A 176 10.03 5.01 -20.86
C ALA A 176 9.74 6.48 -20.46
N ASN A 177 8.84 6.70 -19.49
CA ASN A 177 8.41 8.03 -19.06
C ASN A 177 8.81 8.35 -17.61
N ASP A 178 9.64 7.52 -16.97
CA ASP A 178 10.06 7.67 -15.56
C ASP A 178 8.87 7.84 -14.60
N LEU A 179 7.83 7.02 -14.81
CA LEU A 179 6.60 7.03 -14.00
C LEU A 179 6.65 5.91 -12.95
N PRO A 180 6.42 6.22 -11.68
CA PRO A 180 6.56 5.24 -10.60
C PRO A 180 5.41 4.23 -10.56
N TYR A 181 5.76 2.95 -10.57
CA TYR A 181 4.83 1.83 -10.50
C TYR A 181 5.49 0.59 -9.88
N ALA A 182 4.69 -0.42 -9.56
CA ALA A 182 5.16 -1.76 -9.25
C ALA A 182 4.12 -2.82 -9.68
N VAL A 183 4.60 -3.98 -10.07
CA VAL A 183 3.76 -5.15 -10.36
C VAL A 183 3.29 -5.75 -9.03
N ALA A 184 2.01 -6.06 -8.90
CA ALA A 184 1.51 -6.87 -7.79
C ALA A 184 1.90 -8.33 -8.05
N GLN A 185 3.04 -8.73 -7.50
CA GLN A 185 3.61 -10.07 -7.69
C GLN A 185 2.81 -11.15 -6.97
N THR A 186 2.72 -12.32 -7.59
CA THR A 186 2.34 -13.55 -6.90
C THR A 186 3.54 -14.14 -6.17
N TRP A 187 3.32 -15.11 -5.30
CA TRP A 187 4.42 -15.77 -4.57
C TRP A 187 5.40 -16.49 -5.50
N ASP A 188 4.89 -17.14 -6.56
CA ASP A 188 5.74 -17.78 -7.58
C ASP A 188 6.65 -16.76 -8.28
N GLN A 189 6.13 -15.57 -8.58
CA GLN A 189 6.92 -14.48 -9.16
C GLN A 189 7.94 -13.93 -8.17
N LEU A 190 7.56 -13.77 -6.90
CA LEU A 190 8.47 -13.29 -5.85
C LEU A 190 9.62 -14.25 -5.60
N LEU A 191 9.37 -15.56 -5.62
CA LEU A 191 10.41 -16.58 -5.42
C LEU A 191 11.50 -16.59 -6.51
N VAL A 192 11.20 -16.05 -7.69
CA VAL A 192 12.17 -15.93 -8.80
C VAL A 192 12.60 -14.49 -9.06
N ASP A 193 12.21 -13.56 -8.22
CA ASP A 193 12.54 -12.13 -8.35
C ASP A 193 14.04 -11.90 -8.14
N LYS A 194 14.71 -11.42 -9.20
CA LYS A 194 16.16 -11.20 -9.19
C LYS A 194 16.61 -10.19 -8.14
N GLN A 195 15.79 -9.17 -7.88
CA GLN A 195 16.12 -8.15 -6.89
C GLN A 195 16.00 -8.72 -5.47
N ALA A 196 14.99 -9.53 -5.20
CA ALA A 196 14.83 -10.18 -3.90
C ALA A 196 16.02 -11.09 -3.57
N TRP A 197 16.50 -11.87 -4.54
CA TRP A 197 17.71 -12.69 -4.39
C TRP A 197 18.97 -11.85 -4.23
N ALA A 198 19.16 -10.84 -5.08
CA ALA A 198 20.34 -9.97 -5.05
C ALA A 198 20.46 -9.16 -3.74
N SER A 199 19.33 -8.81 -3.12
CA SER A 199 19.31 -8.10 -1.84
C SER A 199 19.34 -9.01 -0.62
N GLY A 200 19.45 -10.32 -0.80
CA GLY A 200 19.56 -11.28 0.30
C GLY A 200 18.25 -11.54 1.05
N CYS A 201 17.09 -11.26 0.42
CA CYS A 201 15.80 -11.66 0.99
C CYS A 201 15.64 -13.17 1.04
N PHE A 202 16.28 -13.88 0.12
CA PHE A 202 16.30 -15.32 0.02
C PHE A 202 17.74 -15.86 -0.02
N TYR A 203 17.93 -17.05 0.49
CA TYR A 203 19.17 -17.82 0.39
C TYR A 203 18.86 -19.31 0.33
N GLU A 204 19.72 -20.05 -0.33
CA GLU A 204 19.62 -21.52 -0.38
C GLU A 204 20.16 -22.12 0.92
N MET A 205 19.48 -23.14 1.42
CA MET A 205 19.95 -23.94 2.54
C MET A 205 20.13 -25.40 2.08
N GLU A 206 21.26 -26.00 2.43
CA GLU A 206 21.43 -27.43 2.32
C GLU A 206 20.75 -28.13 3.50
N TYR A 207 19.98 -29.19 3.23
CA TYR A 207 19.30 -30.02 4.21
C TYR A 207 20.02 -31.35 4.38
#